data_b1adb51aec5b88aae8266d6af907f708
#
_entry.id   b1adb51aec5b88aae8266d6af907f708
#
_cell.length_a   1.000
_cell.length_b   1.000
_cell.length_c   1.000
_cell.angle_alpha   90.00
_cell.angle_beta   90.00
_cell.angle_gamma   90.00
#
_symmetry.space_group_name_H-M   'P 1'
#
loop_
_entity.id
_entity.type
_entity.pdbx_description
1 polymer ?
#
loop_
_entity_poly.entity_id
_entity_poly.type
_entity_poly.pdbx_seq_one_letter_code
_entity_poly.pdbx_strand_id
1 'polypeptide(L)'
;MTFDITKFRTVYPQFAEIPDTQLEFMWQNALIISGIEEDMRIPEDQKENLLFMLVCHLATLATRGTAGAMTSAKQGEVQVTYASMPSRSDDADWFNLTPCGSAYWQAIKRYRLGGLWFKGRKTL
;
A
#
# COMPACT_ATOMS: atom_id res chain seq x y z
N MET A 1 -14.30 6.07 -5.62
CA MET A 1 -13.17 6.56 -6.44
C MET A 1 -12.91 5.63 -7.58
N THR A 2 -12.56 6.20 -8.70
CA THR A 2 -12.29 5.44 -9.90
C THR A 2 -10.79 5.44 -10.17
N PHE A 3 -10.28 4.30 -10.58
CA PHE A 3 -8.87 4.16 -10.88
C PHE A 3 -8.54 4.82 -12.23
N ASP A 4 -7.66 5.82 -12.18
CA ASP A 4 -7.16 6.43 -13.41
C ASP A 4 -5.92 5.67 -13.83
N ILE A 5 -6.12 4.60 -14.55
CA ILE A 5 -5.02 3.70 -14.89
C ILE A 5 -4.03 4.35 -15.84
N THR A 6 -4.49 5.22 -16.70
CA THR A 6 -3.59 5.91 -17.61
C THR A 6 -2.64 6.80 -16.83
N LYS A 7 -3.17 7.51 -15.85
CA LYS A 7 -2.33 8.36 -15.03
C LYS A 7 -1.34 7.52 -14.22
N PHE A 8 -1.82 6.40 -13.68
CA PHE A 8 -0.96 5.52 -12.92
C PHE A 8 0.21 5.02 -13.77
N ARG A 9 -0.07 4.61 -15.00
CA ARG A 9 0.99 4.11 -15.87
C ARG A 9 1.97 5.21 -16.24
N THR A 10 1.50 6.44 -16.32
CA THR A 10 2.38 7.55 -16.61
C THR A 10 3.31 7.82 -15.44
N VAL A 11 2.78 7.77 -14.23
CA VAL A 11 3.57 8.03 -13.03
C VAL A 11 4.52 6.88 -12.72
N TYR A 12 4.09 5.64 -12.97
CA TYR A 12 4.88 4.46 -12.67
C TYR A 12 5.08 3.61 -13.93
N PRO A 13 5.90 4.08 -14.86
CA PRO A 13 6.08 3.36 -16.14
C PRO A 13 6.71 1.98 -15.98
N GLN A 14 7.32 1.71 -14.85
CA GLN A 14 7.94 0.42 -14.63
C GLN A 14 6.93 -0.73 -14.59
N PHE A 15 5.65 -0.42 -14.49
CA PHE A 15 4.63 -1.45 -14.43
C PHE A 15 3.88 -1.60 -15.76
N ALA A 16 4.50 -1.18 -16.85
CA ALA A 16 3.84 -1.23 -18.15
C ALA A 16 3.45 -2.64 -18.57
N GLU A 17 4.15 -3.64 -18.05
CA GLU A 17 3.88 -5.01 -18.43
C GLU A 17 2.69 -5.63 -17.70
N ILE A 18 2.23 -4.99 -16.63
CA ILE A 18 1.14 -5.56 -15.87
C ILE A 18 -0.18 -5.27 -16.57
N PRO A 19 -1.00 -6.31 -16.81
CA PRO A 19 -2.28 -6.08 -17.49
C PRO A 19 -3.21 -5.16 -16.69
N ASP A 20 -4.07 -4.47 -17.41
CA ASP A 20 -5.02 -3.55 -16.80
C ASP A 20 -5.87 -4.24 -15.75
N THR A 21 -6.32 -5.45 -16.02
CA THR A 21 -7.19 -6.15 -15.07
C THR A 21 -6.47 -6.40 -13.76
N GLN A 22 -5.19 -6.68 -13.82
CA GLN A 22 -4.44 -6.91 -12.58
C GLN A 22 -4.25 -5.61 -11.82
N LEU A 23 -3.97 -4.53 -12.51
CA LEU A 23 -3.84 -3.24 -11.85
C LEU A 23 -5.16 -2.80 -11.24
N GLU A 24 -6.26 -3.05 -11.93
CA GLU A 24 -7.57 -2.73 -11.39
C GLU A 24 -7.83 -3.52 -10.11
N PHE A 25 -7.45 -4.77 -10.11
CA PHE A 25 -7.63 -5.60 -8.93
C PHE A 25 -6.79 -5.08 -7.78
N MET A 26 -5.56 -4.67 -8.07
CA MET A 26 -4.70 -4.08 -7.04
C MET A 26 -5.28 -2.79 -6.49
N TRP A 27 -5.90 -2.00 -7.36
CA TRP A 27 -6.56 -0.77 -6.93
C TRP A 27 -7.69 -1.10 -5.95
N GLN A 28 -8.51 -2.10 -6.28
CA GLN A 28 -9.59 -2.49 -5.39
C GLN A 28 -9.04 -2.98 -4.05
N ASN A 29 -7.96 -3.75 -4.10
CA ASN A 29 -7.34 -4.21 -2.87
C ASN A 29 -6.78 -3.04 -2.07
N ALA A 30 -6.20 -2.07 -2.75
CA ALA A 30 -5.67 -0.90 -2.07
C ALA A 30 -6.77 -0.14 -1.34
N LEU A 31 -7.93 -0.04 -1.96
CA LEU A 31 -9.06 0.62 -1.31
C LEU A 31 -9.46 -0.12 -0.04
N ILE A 32 -9.50 -1.43 -0.14
CA ILE A 32 -9.91 -2.25 1.00
C ILE A 32 -8.88 -2.19 2.12
N ILE A 33 -7.61 -2.33 1.76
CA ILE A 33 -6.55 -2.36 2.76
C ILE A 33 -6.45 -1.04 3.50
N SER A 34 -6.58 0.05 2.78
CA SER A 34 -6.30 1.35 3.36
C SER A 34 -7.51 2.02 3.98
N GLY A 35 -8.68 1.77 3.46
CA GLY A 35 -9.87 2.48 3.92
C GLY A 35 -9.79 3.97 3.64
N ILE A 36 -8.91 4.38 2.72
CA ILE A 36 -8.69 5.80 2.47
C ILE A 36 -9.92 6.49 1.93
N GLU A 37 -10.71 5.80 1.14
CA GLU A 37 -11.84 6.43 0.49
C GLU A 37 -12.80 7.02 1.51
N GLU A 38 -12.99 6.34 2.63
CA GLU A 38 -13.92 6.80 3.66
C GLU A 38 -13.24 7.60 4.76
N ASP A 39 -11.94 7.77 4.69
CA ASP A 39 -11.20 8.41 5.77
C ASP A 39 -11.28 9.92 5.63
N MET A 40 -12.04 10.54 6.49
CA MET A 40 -12.28 11.98 6.40
C MET A 40 -11.10 12.81 6.87
N ARG A 41 -10.11 12.19 7.48
CA ARG A 41 -8.92 12.91 7.90
C ARG A 41 -8.00 13.21 6.74
N ILE A 42 -8.19 12.55 5.61
CA ILE A 42 -7.32 12.71 4.45
C ILE A 42 -7.98 13.61 3.42
N PRO A 43 -7.31 14.67 2.98
CA PRO A 43 -7.87 15.53 1.95
C PRO A 43 -8.12 14.76 0.66
N GLU A 44 -9.20 15.11 -0.01
CA GLU A 44 -9.58 14.40 -1.22
C GLU A 44 -8.49 14.41 -2.27
N ASP A 45 -7.79 15.53 -2.38
CA ASP A 45 -6.78 15.63 -3.41
C ASP A 45 -5.52 14.82 -3.09
N GLN A 46 -5.42 14.29 -1.89
CA GLN A 46 -4.29 13.44 -1.52
C GLN A 46 -4.61 11.97 -1.59
N LYS A 47 -5.90 11.63 -1.63
CA LYS A 47 -6.30 10.23 -1.60
C LYS A 47 -5.77 9.44 -2.77
N GLU A 48 -5.85 10.01 -3.96
CA GLU A 48 -5.39 9.31 -5.15
C GLU A 48 -3.89 9.02 -5.07
N ASN A 49 -3.12 10.00 -4.63
CA ASN A 49 -1.68 9.80 -4.53
C ASN A 49 -1.34 8.68 -3.55
N LEU A 50 -2.01 8.67 -2.42
CA LEU A 50 -1.77 7.63 -1.43
C LEU A 50 -2.15 6.26 -1.98
N LEU A 51 -3.27 6.19 -2.69
CA LEU A 51 -3.68 4.92 -3.28
C LEU A 51 -2.72 4.48 -4.38
N PHE A 52 -2.20 5.43 -5.14
CA PHE A 52 -1.20 5.09 -6.15
C PHE A 52 0.06 4.49 -5.50
N MET A 53 0.49 5.06 -4.39
CA MET A 53 1.64 4.50 -3.68
C MET A 53 1.35 3.08 -3.24
N LEU A 54 0.15 2.83 -2.78
CA LEU A 54 -0.19 1.50 -2.30
C LEU A 54 -0.31 0.52 -3.46
N VAL A 55 -0.88 0.94 -4.59
CA VAL A 55 -0.92 0.08 -5.77
C VAL A 55 0.51 -0.22 -6.24
N CYS A 56 1.38 0.77 -6.20
CA CYS A 56 2.78 0.57 -6.54
C CYS A 56 3.41 -0.49 -5.63
N HIS A 57 3.10 -0.42 -4.35
CA HIS A 57 3.59 -1.40 -3.38
C HIS A 57 3.11 -2.80 -3.76
N LEU A 58 1.80 -2.94 -4.01
CA LEU A 58 1.23 -4.23 -4.34
C LEU A 58 1.80 -4.75 -5.65
N ALA A 59 1.96 -3.87 -6.64
CA ALA A 59 2.49 -4.27 -7.93
C ALA A 59 3.96 -4.73 -7.80
N THR A 60 4.72 -4.04 -6.98
CA THR A 60 6.11 -4.42 -6.75
C THR A 60 6.19 -5.77 -6.08
N LEU A 61 5.34 -6.01 -5.08
CA LEU A 61 5.33 -7.30 -4.41
C LEU A 61 4.93 -8.40 -5.37
N ALA A 62 3.95 -8.13 -6.22
CA ALA A 62 3.51 -9.13 -7.19
C ALA A 62 4.63 -9.47 -8.16
N THR A 63 5.34 -8.46 -8.60
CA THR A 63 6.46 -8.67 -9.51
C THR A 63 7.56 -9.48 -8.84
N ARG A 64 7.88 -9.14 -7.61
CA ARG A 64 8.87 -9.90 -6.87
C ARG A 64 8.41 -11.32 -6.63
N GLY A 65 7.13 -11.47 -6.32
CA GLY A 65 6.58 -12.79 -6.12
C GLY A 65 6.74 -13.63 -7.36
N THR A 66 6.49 -13.04 -8.50
CA THR A 66 6.67 -13.75 -9.76
C THR A 66 8.12 -14.12 -9.95
N ALA A 67 8.99 -13.15 -9.73
CA ALA A 67 10.42 -13.40 -9.88
C ALA A 67 10.88 -14.44 -8.89
N GLY A 68 10.27 -14.47 -7.73
CA GLY A 68 10.62 -15.41 -6.70
C GLY A 68 9.84 -16.69 -6.78
N ALA A 69 9.15 -16.93 -7.88
CA ALA A 69 8.32 -18.10 -7.99
C ALA A 69 9.09 -19.38 -7.70
N MET A 70 10.36 -19.35 -8.03
CA MET A 70 11.19 -20.52 -7.79
C MET A 70 11.32 -20.79 -6.30
N THR A 71 11.00 -19.82 -5.49
CA THR A 71 11.03 -20.01 -4.04
C THR A 71 9.63 -19.96 -3.47
N SER A 72 8.68 -20.36 -4.28
CA SER A 72 7.28 -20.23 -3.87
C SER A 72 6.96 -20.89 -2.55
N ALA A 73 7.58 -22.00 -2.29
CA ALA A 73 7.31 -22.66 -1.02
C ALA A 73 7.64 -21.76 0.15
N LYS A 74 8.74 -21.06 0.03
CA LYS A 74 9.11 -20.17 1.09
C LYS A 74 8.18 -19.02 1.18
N GLN A 75 7.70 -18.58 0.06
CA GLN A 75 6.77 -17.49 0.09
C GLN A 75 5.50 -17.85 0.81
N GLY A 76 5.08 -19.08 0.64
CA GLY A 76 3.94 -19.54 1.39
C GLY A 76 4.17 -19.43 2.87
N GLU A 77 5.35 -19.79 3.29
CA GLU A 77 5.69 -19.69 4.70
C GLU A 77 5.70 -18.26 5.17
N VAL A 78 6.24 -17.40 4.35
CA VAL A 78 6.30 -15.99 4.69
C VAL A 78 4.90 -15.44 4.85
N GLN A 79 4.00 -15.83 3.98
CA GLN A 79 2.65 -15.36 4.08
C GLN A 79 1.99 -15.80 5.37
N VAL A 80 2.23 -17.02 5.75
CA VAL A 80 1.69 -17.51 7.01
C VAL A 80 2.21 -16.68 8.16
N THR A 81 3.48 -16.35 8.10
CA THR A 81 4.09 -15.54 9.13
C THR A 81 3.41 -14.20 9.24
N TYR A 82 3.21 -13.55 8.10
CA TYR A 82 2.55 -12.26 8.12
C TYR A 82 1.16 -12.35 8.69
N ALA A 83 0.44 -13.37 8.30
CA ALA A 83 -0.91 -13.52 8.76
C ALA A 83 -0.97 -13.69 10.27
N SER A 84 0.07 -14.24 10.85
CA SER A 84 0.07 -14.49 12.28
C SER A 84 0.65 -13.36 13.08
N MET A 85 1.07 -12.27 12.45
CA MET A 85 1.72 -11.16 13.12
C MET A 85 0.87 -9.92 13.02
N PRO A 86 0.00 -9.69 13.94
CA PRO A 86 -0.97 -8.60 13.84
C PRO A 86 -0.49 -7.28 14.42
N SER A 87 0.70 -7.19 14.94
CA SER A 87 1.13 -5.98 15.60
C SER A 87 1.40 -4.86 14.60
N ARG A 88 1.43 -3.66 15.12
CA ARG A 88 1.66 -2.51 14.26
C ARG A 88 3.05 -2.48 13.66
N SER A 89 4.02 -3.01 14.38
CA SER A 89 5.36 -3.06 13.81
C SER A 89 5.39 -4.00 12.62
N ASP A 90 4.54 -5.02 12.64
CA ASP A 90 4.44 -5.92 11.50
C ASP A 90 3.85 -5.21 10.31
N ASP A 91 2.89 -4.33 10.54
CA ASP A 91 2.33 -3.55 9.46
C ASP A 91 3.41 -2.67 8.83
N ALA A 92 4.21 -2.02 9.66
CA ALA A 92 5.28 -1.19 9.14
C ALA A 92 6.27 -2.03 8.36
N ASP A 93 6.58 -3.21 8.85
CA ASP A 93 7.52 -4.09 8.16
C ASP A 93 6.99 -4.47 6.79
N TRP A 94 5.70 -4.78 6.71
CA TRP A 94 5.13 -5.16 5.43
C TRP A 94 5.23 -4.01 4.43
N PHE A 95 4.88 -2.79 4.85
CA PHE A 95 4.95 -1.65 3.96
C PHE A 95 6.39 -1.35 3.56
N ASN A 96 7.32 -1.58 4.46
CA ASN A 96 8.73 -1.28 4.18
C ASN A 96 9.39 -2.28 3.25
N LEU A 97 8.66 -3.29 2.80
CA LEU A 97 9.21 -4.23 1.84
C LEU A 97 9.47 -3.58 0.48
N THR A 98 8.82 -2.47 0.19
CA THR A 98 9.05 -1.76 -1.06
C THR A 98 9.23 -0.28 -0.79
N PRO A 99 9.91 0.44 -1.67
CA PRO A 99 10.02 1.89 -1.53
C PRO A 99 8.66 2.60 -1.57
N CYS A 100 7.76 2.13 -2.44
CA CYS A 100 6.42 2.72 -2.51
C CYS A 100 5.66 2.49 -1.21
N GLY A 101 5.78 1.29 -0.68
CA GLY A 101 5.11 0.99 0.57
C GLY A 101 5.65 1.81 1.71
N SER A 102 6.96 1.98 1.73
CA SER A 102 7.58 2.79 2.75
C SER A 102 7.10 4.24 2.66
N ALA A 103 7.03 4.76 1.45
CA ALA A 103 6.53 6.12 1.24
C ALA A 103 5.07 6.24 1.68
N TYR A 104 4.27 5.24 1.32
CA TYR A 104 2.87 5.24 1.73
C TYR A 104 2.76 5.25 3.24
N TRP A 105 3.51 4.41 3.92
CA TRP A 105 3.46 4.30 5.37
C TRP A 105 3.82 5.62 6.03
N GLN A 106 4.89 6.27 5.54
CA GLN A 106 5.28 7.55 6.08
C GLN A 106 4.20 8.59 5.86
N ALA A 107 3.59 8.59 4.70
CA ALA A 107 2.59 9.59 4.37
C ALA A 107 1.30 9.39 5.16
N ILE A 108 0.84 8.14 5.27
CA ILE A 108 -0.44 7.88 5.91
C ILE A 108 -0.38 8.12 7.42
N LYS A 109 0.79 7.96 8.00
CA LYS A 109 0.93 8.16 9.43
C LYS A 109 0.56 9.56 9.86
N ARG A 110 0.87 10.54 9.05
CA ARG A 110 0.60 11.91 9.44
C ARG A 110 -0.89 12.17 9.56
N TYR A 111 -1.70 11.44 8.84
CA TYR A 111 -3.15 11.63 8.93
C TYR A 111 -3.78 10.82 10.03
N ARG A 112 -3.21 9.67 10.35
CA ARG A 112 -3.82 8.78 11.33
C ARG A 112 -3.12 8.80 12.65
N LEU A 113 -1.83 8.49 12.66
CA LEU A 113 -1.10 8.45 13.90
C LEU A 113 -0.77 9.82 14.41
N GLY A 114 -0.45 10.71 13.49
CA GLY A 114 -0.13 12.07 13.88
C GLY A 114 -1.28 12.72 14.62
N GLY A 115 -2.49 12.50 14.14
CA GLY A 115 -3.65 13.07 14.78
C GLY A 115 -3.83 12.53 16.17
N LEU A 116 -3.63 11.25 16.32
CA LEU A 116 -3.75 10.65 17.63
C LEU A 116 -2.71 11.18 18.57
N TRP A 117 -1.54 11.37 18.05
CA TRP A 117 -0.46 11.91 18.82
C TRP A 117 -0.84 13.24 19.41
N PHE A 118 -1.28 14.15 18.58
CA PHE A 118 -1.61 15.46 19.04
C PHE A 118 -2.67 15.43 20.09
N LYS A 119 -3.65 14.60 19.90
CA LYS A 119 -4.64 14.49 20.88
C LYS A 119 -4.09 13.94 22.13
N GLY A 120 -3.24 12.99 22.01
CA GLY A 120 -2.72 12.33 23.19
C GLY A 120 -1.79 13.19 23.96
N ARG A 121 -1.04 14.05 23.32
CA ARG A 121 -0.10 14.81 24.02
C ARG A 121 -0.35 16.22 24.04
N LYS A 122 -0.97 16.71 23.20
CA LYS A 122 -1.16 18.00 23.09
C LYS A 122 -1.72 18.46 24.14
N THR A 123 -1.94 17.89 24.13
CA THR A 123 -2.29 17.95 24.90
C THR A 123 -1.39 17.83 25.28
N LEU A 124 -0.78 17.69 24.78
CA LEU A 124 0.14 17.60 24.78
C LEU A 124 0.38 18.09 24.67
#